data_510e513f05394ae6b4c8cf5c5c04744c
#
_entry.id   510e513f05394ae6b4c8cf5c5c04744c
#
_cell.length_a   1.000
_cell.length_b   1.000
_cell.length_c   1.000
_cell.angle_alpha   90.00
_cell.angle_beta   90.00
_cell.angle_gamma   90.00
#
_symmetry.space_group_name_H-M   'P 1'
#
loop_
_entity.id
_entity.type
_entity.pdbx_description
1 polymer ?
#
loop_
_entity_poly.entity_id
_entity_poly.type
_entity_poly.pdbx_seq_one_letter_code
_entity_poly.pdbx_strand_id
1 'polypeptide(L)'
;MGNKLPLAGIGYGLLAYVIWGFFPLYFRQLGHVSPMDILSNRTLWAFIFVTLLLTLRHRWAGVIGLFRAPGQLLRLSLAAMLLGSNWLGFLWAVDHQQVVAASFGYFLTPLVNVLLGLLVLKERLNGKEWLAIGLAVVAVINELIALGTLPWISLFLAATFGTYGLLRKEVPVDALSGLWLETLAMLPICLIYALWQAQHGNPVFSLTSEPTTLLLIGAGILTALPLMAFAAATQRLDLAMVGMLMYINPTMQFLTAVYLFDEPMQTSRLLSFGLIWLGLLFYTSSMRQKFSTR
;
A
#
# COMPACT_ATOMS: atom_id res chain seq x y z
N MET A 1 2.77 18.72 27.92
CA MET A 1 2.31 18.90 26.54
C MET A 1 1.24 17.85 26.30
N GLY A 2 -0.04 18.25 26.19
CA GLY A 2 -1.16 17.32 25.95
C GLY A 2 -0.94 16.58 24.61
N ASN A 3 -0.95 15.25 24.66
CA ASN A 3 -0.84 14.40 23.47
C ASN A 3 -2.11 14.59 22.63
N LYS A 4 -2.11 15.57 21.73
CA LYS A 4 -3.20 15.76 20.76
C LYS A 4 -3.30 14.52 19.88
N LEU A 5 -4.52 14.12 19.51
CA LEU A 5 -4.75 13.11 18.46
C LEU A 5 -3.79 13.35 17.30
N PRO A 6 -3.09 12.33 16.79
CA PRO A 6 -2.15 12.51 15.68
C PRO A 6 -2.92 12.67 14.34
N LEU A 7 -3.76 13.72 14.30
CA LEU A 7 -4.69 14.00 13.20
C LEU A 7 -3.98 14.01 11.83
N ALA A 8 -2.76 14.58 11.80
CA ALA A 8 -1.98 14.61 10.57
C ALA A 8 -1.63 13.19 10.08
N GLY A 9 -1.24 12.29 11.00
CA GLY A 9 -0.94 10.90 10.67
C GLY A 9 -2.18 10.16 10.17
N ILE A 10 -3.32 10.35 10.84
CA ILE A 10 -4.61 9.78 10.42
C ILE A 10 -5.00 10.32 9.04
N GLY A 11 -4.89 11.64 8.82
CA GLY A 11 -5.18 12.26 7.53
C GLY A 11 -4.33 11.69 6.39
N TYR A 12 -3.03 11.46 6.63
CA TYR A 12 -2.16 10.82 5.67
C TYR A 12 -2.57 9.36 5.40
N GLY A 13 -2.89 8.59 6.43
CA GLY A 13 -3.37 7.21 6.28
C GLY A 13 -4.67 7.15 5.47
N LEU A 14 -5.65 7.99 5.81
CA LEU A 14 -6.91 8.09 5.07
C LEU A 14 -6.67 8.45 3.61
N LEU A 15 -5.84 9.47 3.34
CA LEU A 15 -5.50 9.88 1.98
C LEU A 15 -4.91 8.71 1.17
N ALA A 16 -3.95 7.98 1.74
CA ALA A 16 -3.33 6.85 1.07
C ALA A 16 -4.35 5.77 0.71
N TYR A 17 -5.16 5.34 1.68
CA TYR A 17 -6.07 4.22 1.51
C TYR A 17 -7.30 4.55 0.67
N VAL A 18 -7.77 5.79 0.71
CA VAL A 18 -8.84 6.29 -0.18
C VAL A 18 -8.35 6.31 -1.63
N ILE A 19 -7.15 6.83 -1.90
CA ILE A 19 -6.57 6.80 -3.25
C ILE A 19 -6.44 5.36 -3.75
N TRP A 20 -5.88 4.46 -2.94
CA TRP A 20 -5.77 3.03 -3.32
C TRP A 20 -7.13 2.35 -3.47
N GLY A 21 -8.14 2.78 -2.73
CA GLY A 21 -9.51 2.27 -2.86
C GLY A 21 -10.13 2.56 -4.23
N PHE A 22 -9.74 3.67 -4.87
CA PHE A 22 -10.19 4.04 -6.22
C PHE A 22 -9.32 3.46 -7.35
N PHE A 23 -8.24 2.75 -7.05
CA PHE A 23 -7.37 2.15 -8.07
C PHE A 23 -8.10 1.27 -9.08
N PRO A 24 -9.08 0.41 -8.71
CA PRO A 24 -9.80 -0.39 -9.68
C PRO A 24 -10.46 0.44 -10.79
N LEU A 25 -11.03 1.62 -10.44
CA LEU A 25 -11.65 2.52 -11.43
C LEU A 25 -10.64 3.08 -12.42
N TYR A 26 -9.46 3.41 -11.94
CA TYR A 26 -8.39 3.94 -12.79
C TYR A 26 -7.79 2.86 -13.69
N PHE A 27 -7.36 1.74 -13.11
CA PHE A 27 -6.67 0.69 -13.85
C PHE A 27 -7.59 -0.11 -14.78
N ARG A 28 -8.92 -0.09 -14.55
CA ARG A 28 -9.89 -0.63 -15.52
C ARG A 28 -9.76 0.02 -16.91
N GLN A 29 -9.39 1.31 -16.97
CA GLN A 29 -9.20 2.03 -18.23
C GLN A 29 -7.92 1.59 -18.97
N LEU A 30 -6.98 0.97 -18.26
CA LEU A 30 -5.73 0.41 -18.78
C LEU A 30 -5.78 -1.10 -18.99
N GLY A 31 -6.95 -1.73 -18.96
CA GLY A 31 -7.12 -3.19 -19.09
C GLY A 31 -6.62 -3.79 -20.41
N HIS A 32 -6.35 -2.97 -21.42
CA HIS A 32 -5.75 -3.36 -22.68
C HIS A 32 -4.21 -3.31 -22.66
N VAL A 33 -3.60 -2.76 -21.61
CA VAL A 33 -2.14 -2.63 -21.44
C VAL A 33 -1.63 -3.77 -20.57
N SER A 34 -0.48 -4.35 -20.92
CA SER A 34 0.09 -5.42 -20.12
C SER A 34 0.40 -4.96 -18.68
N PRO A 35 0.19 -5.80 -17.65
CA PRO A 35 0.50 -5.44 -16.27
C PRO A 35 1.94 -4.99 -16.06
N MET A 36 2.91 -5.60 -16.76
CA MET A 36 4.33 -5.23 -16.67
C MET A 36 4.62 -3.87 -17.32
N ASP A 37 3.91 -3.52 -18.40
CA ASP A 37 4.03 -2.19 -19.02
C ASP A 37 3.46 -1.11 -18.09
N ILE A 38 2.32 -1.39 -17.45
CA ILE A 38 1.76 -0.50 -16.42
C ILE A 38 2.76 -0.33 -15.28
N LEU A 39 3.35 -1.42 -14.77
CA LEU A 39 4.34 -1.37 -13.67
C LEU A 39 5.56 -0.53 -14.06
N SER A 40 6.10 -0.73 -15.25
CA SER A 40 7.28 -0.02 -15.71
C SER A 40 7.00 1.46 -15.89
N ASN A 41 5.88 1.81 -16.52
CA ASN A 41 5.46 3.19 -16.68
C ASN A 41 5.20 3.89 -15.34
N ARG A 42 4.41 3.26 -14.43
CA ARG A 42 4.11 3.86 -13.13
C ARG A 42 5.37 4.06 -12.28
N THR A 43 6.37 3.20 -12.39
CA THR A 43 7.65 3.34 -11.67
C THR A 43 8.46 4.50 -12.26
N LEU A 44 8.61 4.57 -13.57
CA LEU A 44 9.32 5.66 -14.26
C LEU A 44 8.67 7.01 -13.97
N TRP A 45 7.36 7.13 -14.18
CA TRP A 45 6.66 8.40 -13.99
C TRP A 45 6.56 8.80 -12.51
N ALA A 46 6.50 7.84 -11.58
CA ALA A 46 6.63 8.13 -10.15
C ALA A 46 8.01 8.67 -9.82
N PHE A 47 9.09 8.07 -10.36
CA PHE A 47 10.46 8.56 -10.18
C PHE A 47 10.63 9.98 -10.71
N ILE A 48 10.14 10.26 -11.93
CA ILE A 48 10.18 11.60 -12.53
C ILE A 48 9.41 12.60 -11.68
N PHE A 49 8.19 12.25 -11.27
CA PHE A 49 7.33 13.11 -10.44
C PHE A 49 7.98 13.43 -9.08
N VAL A 50 8.52 12.43 -8.40
CA VAL A 50 9.18 12.61 -7.09
C VAL A 50 10.47 13.41 -7.24
N THR A 51 11.24 13.19 -8.32
CA THR A 51 12.44 13.98 -8.64
C THR A 51 12.10 15.45 -8.87
N LEU A 52 11.04 15.72 -9.62
CA LEU A 52 10.53 17.08 -9.84
C LEU A 52 10.11 17.73 -8.50
N LEU A 53 9.38 17.02 -7.65
CA LEU A 53 8.96 17.52 -6.33
C LEU A 53 10.18 17.80 -5.42
N LEU A 54 11.19 16.94 -5.40
CA LEU A 54 12.43 17.16 -4.65
C LEU A 54 13.14 18.44 -5.10
N THR A 55 13.21 18.64 -6.42
CA THR A 55 13.86 19.81 -7.02
C THR A 55 13.07 21.09 -6.71
N LEU A 56 11.76 21.09 -6.93
CA LEU A 56 10.90 22.24 -6.66
C LEU A 56 10.82 22.60 -5.16
N ARG A 57 10.95 21.60 -4.29
CA ARG A 57 10.93 21.80 -2.84
C ARG A 57 12.30 21.98 -2.23
N HIS A 58 13.37 21.99 -3.03
CA HIS A 58 14.76 22.08 -2.57
C HIS A 58 15.11 21.07 -1.46
N ARG A 59 14.60 19.82 -1.56
CA ARG A 59 14.74 18.79 -0.52
C ARG A 59 15.84 17.76 -0.79
N TRP A 60 16.75 18.01 -1.69
CA TRP A 60 17.87 17.11 -2.03
C TRP A 60 18.80 16.80 -0.85
N ALA A 61 18.87 17.68 0.15
CA ALA A 61 19.65 17.42 1.35
C ALA A 61 19.26 16.12 2.07
N GLY A 62 17.94 15.78 2.07
CA GLY A 62 17.45 14.52 2.63
C GLY A 62 18.00 13.30 1.89
N VAL A 63 18.00 13.34 0.56
CA VAL A 63 18.55 12.27 -0.29
C VAL A 63 20.06 12.14 -0.09
N ILE A 64 20.80 13.25 -0.12
CA ILE A 64 22.26 13.26 0.10
C ILE A 64 22.58 12.68 1.49
N GLY A 65 21.78 13.02 2.50
CA GLY A 65 21.92 12.48 3.86
C GLY A 65 21.80 10.95 3.90
N LEU A 66 20.93 10.36 3.08
CA LEU A 66 20.77 8.90 2.99
C LEU A 66 22.05 8.20 2.52
N PHE A 67 22.71 8.73 1.50
CA PHE A 67 23.97 8.17 1.02
C PHE A 67 25.12 8.25 2.03
N ARG A 68 24.99 9.11 3.06
CA ARG A 68 25.93 9.22 4.19
C ARG A 68 25.55 8.31 5.36
N ALA A 69 24.39 7.66 5.32
CA ALA A 69 23.87 6.81 6.38
C ALA A 69 23.61 5.37 5.85
N PRO A 70 24.67 4.54 5.71
CA PRO A 70 24.58 3.25 5.02
C PRO A 70 23.55 2.30 5.63
N GLY A 71 23.31 2.35 6.94
CA GLY A 71 22.26 1.55 7.58
C GLY A 71 20.84 1.96 7.18
N GLN A 72 20.59 3.25 6.98
CA GLN A 72 19.29 3.74 6.49
C GLN A 72 19.12 3.43 4.99
N LEU A 73 20.19 3.61 4.22
CA LEU A 73 20.23 3.28 2.80
C LEU A 73 19.88 1.80 2.58
N LEU A 74 20.51 0.90 3.34
CA LEU A 74 20.25 -0.54 3.28
C LEU A 74 18.78 -0.85 3.60
N ARG A 75 18.24 -0.30 4.70
CA ARG A 75 16.83 -0.53 5.09
C ARG A 75 15.84 -0.04 4.04
N LEU A 76 16.08 1.13 3.44
CA LEU A 76 15.23 1.65 2.36
C LEU A 76 15.37 0.84 1.07
N SER A 77 16.58 0.36 0.75
CA SER A 77 16.78 -0.56 -0.39
C SER A 77 16.04 -1.87 -0.18
N LEU A 78 16.07 -2.43 1.04
CA LEU A 78 15.28 -3.60 1.40
C LEU A 78 13.76 -3.31 1.33
N ALA A 79 13.32 -2.14 1.77
CA ALA A 79 11.94 -1.71 1.63
C ALA A 79 11.51 -1.64 0.16
N ALA A 80 12.36 -1.07 -0.72
CA ALA A 80 12.13 -1.03 -2.15
C ALA A 80 12.05 -2.44 -2.78
N MET A 81 12.95 -3.35 -2.38
CA MET A 81 12.91 -4.75 -2.85
C MET A 81 11.62 -5.47 -2.40
N LEU A 82 11.19 -5.27 -1.15
CA LEU A 82 9.93 -5.82 -0.65
C LEU A 82 8.73 -5.26 -1.41
N LEU A 83 8.69 -3.95 -1.66
CA LEU A 83 7.63 -3.32 -2.42
C LEU A 83 7.62 -3.81 -3.88
N GLY A 84 8.78 -3.89 -4.51
CA GLY A 84 8.94 -4.41 -5.88
C GLY A 84 8.53 -5.87 -6.00
N SER A 85 8.98 -6.73 -5.06
CA SER A 85 8.58 -8.14 -5.03
C SER A 85 7.09 -8.32 -4.76
N ASN A 86 6.49 -7.47 -3.91
CA ASN A 86 5.05 -7.43 -3.69
C ASN A 86 4.29 -7.15 -4.99
N TRP A 87 4.69 -6.13 -5.74
CA TRP A 87 4.07 -5.80 -7.01
C TRP A 87 4.26 -6.89 -8.06
N LEU A 88 5.45 -7.48 -8.16
CA LEU A 88 5.69 -8.63 -9.04
C LEU A 88 4.86 -9.84 -8.65
N GLY A 89 4.73 -10.12 -7.35
CA GLY A 89 3.86 -11.18 -6.85
C GLY A 89 2.39 -10.94 -7.19
N PHE A 90 1.92 -9.70 -7.11
CA PHE A 90 0.57 -9.34 -7.53
C PHE A 90 0.37 -9.54 -9.04
N LEU A 91 1.32 -9.11 -9.87
CA LEU A 91 1.29 -9.33 -11.32
C LEU A 91 1.30 -10.82 -11.68
N TRP A 92 2.14 -11.60 -10.99
CA TRP A 92 2.16 -13.05 -11.13
C TRP A 92 0.79 -13.65 -10.79
N ALA A 93 0.14 -13.21 -9.72
CA ALA A 93 -1.19 -13.67 -9.33
C ALA A 93 -2.26 -13.33 -10.38
N VAL A 94 -2.18 -12.14 -10.99
CA VAL A 94 -3.08 -11.73 -12.08
C VAL A 94 -2.89 -12.64 -13.29
N ASP A 95 -1.65 -12.88 -13.71
CA ASP A 95 -1.30 -13.72 -14.86
C ASP A 95 -1.75 -15.18 -14.68
N HIS A 96 -1.65 -15.72 -13.45
CA HIS A 96 -2.05 -17.06 -13.10
C HIS A 96 -3.52 -17.17 -12.64
N GLN A 97 -4.35 -16.16 -12.89
CA GLN A 97 -5.78 -16.13 -12.53
C GLN A 97 -6.04 -16.28 -11.01
N GLN A 98 -5.08 -15.88 -10.17
CA GLN A 98 -5.17 -15.95 -8.71
C GLN A 98 -5.50 -14.58 -8.07
N VAL A 99 -6.28 -13.75 -8.75
CA VAL A 99 -6.64 -12.39 -8.29
C VAL A 99 -7.38 -12.41 -6.96
N VAL A 100 -8.26 -13.39 -6.74
CA VAL A 100 -9.00 -13.54 -5.47
C VAL A 100 -8.02 -13.82 -4.32
N ALA A 101 -7.03 -14.68 -4.53
CA ALA A 101 -6.00 -14.98 -3.55
C ALA A 101 -5.11 -13.75 -3.26
N ALA A 102 -4.76 -12.97 -4.29
CA ALA A 102 -4.04 -11.71 -4.12
C ALA A 102 -4.85 -10.69 -3.29
N SER A 103 -6.15 -10.56 -3.58
CA SER A 103 -7.05 -9.68 -2.82
C SER A 103 -7.14 -10.09 -1.35
N PHE A 104 -7.18 -11.40 -1.07
CA PHE A 104 -7.14 -11.90 0.29
C PHE A 104 -5.82 -11.58 1.00
N GLY A 105 -4.69 -11.54 0.29
CA GLY A 105 -3.41 -11.08 0.84
C GLY A 105 -3.49 -9.64 1.38
N TYR A 106 -4.12 -8.74 0.65
CA TYR A 106 -4.33 -7.37 1.14
C TYR A 106 -5.31 -7.29 2.30
N PHE A 107 -6.22 -8.24 2.41
CA PHE A 107 -7.10 -8.37 3.57
C PHE A 107 -6.37 -8.87 4.83
N LEU A 108 -5.30 -9.67 4.65
CA LEU A 108 -4.41 -10.15 5.71
C LEU A 108 -3.42 -9.08 6.19
N THR A 109 -2.98 -8.18 5.30
CA THR A 109 -1.91 -7.20 5.59
C THR A 109 -2.14 -6.37 6.85
N PRO A 110 -3.36 -5.88 7.16
CA PRO A 110 -3.62 -5.18 8.41
C PRO A 110 -3.25 -5.97 9.66
N LEU A 111 -3.56 -7.28 9.68
CA LEU A 111 -3.21 -8.15 10.80
C LEU A 111 -1.69 -8.39 10.89
N VAL A 112 -1.00 -8.49 9.75
CA VAL A 112 0.47 -8.55 9.72
C VAL A 112 1.07 -7.27 10.31
N ASN A 113 0.55 -6.08 9.96
CA ASN A 113 0.98 -4.82 10.55
C ASN A 113 0.78 -4.78 12.06
N VAL A 114 -0.36 -5.26 12.56
CA VAL A 114 -0.63 -5.38 14.00
C VAL A 114 0.38 -6.32 14.64
N LEU A 115 0.60 -7.49 14.06
CA LEU A 115 1.55 -8.48 14.56
C LEU A 115 2.98 -7.92 14.63
N LEU A 116 3.44 -7.25 13.57
CA LEU A 116 4.74 -6.60 13.53
C LEU A 116 4.85 -5.45 14.54
N GLY A 117 3.78 -4.67 14.72
CA GLY A 117 3.69 -3.63 15.74
C GLY A 117 3.87 -4.20 17.15
N LEU A 118 3.19 -5.30 17.46
CA LEU A 118 3.27 -5.98 18.76
C LEU A 118 4.64 -6.63 19.01
N LEU A 119 5.14 -7.43 18.05
CA LEU A 119 6.31 -8.27 18.23
C LEU A 119 7.63 -7.49 18.08
N VAL A 120 7.72 -6.62 17.07
CA VAL A 120 8.96 -5.90 16.73
C VAL A 120 9.01 -4.55 17.44
N LEU A 121 7.96 -3.76 17.31
CA LEU A 121 7.92 -2.41 17.88
C LEU A 121 7.45 -2.38 19.35
N LYS A 122 7.00 -3.53 19.87
CA LYS A 122 6.50 -3.67 21.25
C LYS A 122 5.36 -2.69 21.58
N GLU A 123 4.51 -2.42 20.59
CA GLU A 123 3.33 -1.56 20.73
C GLU A 123 2.38 -2.18 21.76
N ARG A 124 1.75 -1.35 22.60
CA ARG A 124 0.82 -1.80 23.64
C ARG A 124 -0.60 -1.46 23.25
N LEU A 125 -1.44 -2.48 23.21
CA LEU A 125 -2.86 -2.37 22.88
C LEU A 125 -3.71 -2.42 24.15
N ASN A 126 -4.77 -1.64 24.19
CA ASN A 126 -5.78 -1.71 25.24
C ASN A 126 -6.91 -2.70 24.89
N GLY A 127 -7.84 -2.95 25.85
CA GLY A 127 -8.89 -3.94 25.66
C GLY A 127 -9.80 -3.70 24.46
N LYS A 128 -10.11 -2.43 24.13
CA LYS A 128 -10.94 -2.10 22.95
C LYS A 128 -10.17 -2.32 21.63
N GLU A 129 -8.87 -2.04 21.61
CA GLU A 129 -8.01 -2.30 20.48
C GLU A 129 -7.87 -3.82 20.24
N TRP A 130 -7.75 -4.61 21.30
CA TRP A 130 -7.77 -6.07 21.21
C TRP A 130 -9.11 -6.62 20.69
N LEU A 131 -10.24 -6.06 21.15
CA LEU A 131 -11.55 -6.43 20.62
C LEU A 131 -11.65 -6.13 19.12
N ALA A 132 -11.19 -4.96 18.68
CA ALA A 132 -11.20 -4.59 17.28
C ALA A 132 -10.37 -5.56 16.41
N ILE A 133 -9.19 -5.94 16.89
CA ILE A 133 -8.33 -6.92 16.22
C ILE A 133 -8.98 -8.30 16.20
N GLY A 134 -9.60 -8.72 17.31
CA GLY A 134 -10.35 -9.98 17.37
C GLY A 134 -11.47 -10.05 16.32
N LEU A 135 -12.22 -8.96 16.11
CA LEU A 135 -13.23 -8.86 15.06
C LEU A 135 -12.61 -8.95 13.66
N ALA A 136 -11.46 -8.30 13.44
CA ALA A 136 -10.74 -8.40 12.17
C ALA A 136 -10.21 -9.83 11.91
N VAL A 137 -9.72 -10.52 12.94
CA VAL A 137 -9.31 -11.93 12.85
C VAL A 137 -10.50 -12.82 12.46
N VAL A 138 -11.66 -12.63 13.09
CA VAL A 138 -12.88 -13.39 12.74
C VAL A 138 -13.30 -13.11 11.30
N ALA A 139 -13.22 -11.86 10.84
CA ALA A 139 -13.51 -11.51 9.45
C ALA A 139 -12.55 -12.22 8.46
N VAL A 140 -11.26 -12.26 8.78
CA VAL A 140 -10.25 -12.95 7.96
C VAL A 140 -10.50 -14.46 7.95
N ILE A 141 -10.86 -15.07 9.08
CA ILE A 141 -11.20 -16.49 9.16
C ILE A 141 -12.43 -16.78 8.30
N ASN A 142 -13.45 -15.92 8.34
CA ASN A 142 -14.64 -16.06 7.48
C ASN A 142 -14.29 -16.02 5.99
N GLU A 143 -13.44 -15.11 5.55
CA GLU A 143 -12.94 -15.08 4.16
C GLU A 143 -12.10 -16.32 3.81
N LEU A 144 -11.27 -16.79 4.75
CA LEU A 144 -10.46 -17.99 4.56
C LEU A 144 -11.33 -19.24 4.38
N ILE A 145 -12.39 -19.37 5.18
CA ILE A 145 -13.36 -20.46 5.06
C ILE A 145 -14.06 -20.40 3.69
N ALA A 146 -14.47 -19.20 3.27
CA ALA A 146 -15.11 -19.00 1.96
C ALA A 146 -14.16 -19.32 0.79
N LEU A 147 -12.86 -19.05 0.95
CA LEU A 147 -11.83 -19.37 -0.04
C LEU A 147 -11.46 -20.87 -0.06
N GLY A 148 -11.64 -21.59 1.04
CA GLY A 148 -11.36 -23.01 1.20
C GLY A 148 -9.92 -23.40 1.38
N THR A 149 -8.97 -22.57 0.99
CA THR A 149 -7.51 -22.79 1.13
C THR A 149 -6.79 -21.50 1.50
N LEU A 150 -5.67 -21.58 2.19
CA LEU A 150 -4.79 -20.44 2.44
C LEU A 150 -3.72 -20.37 1.34
N PRO A 151 -3.87 -19.48 0.33
CA PRO A 151 -2.92 -19.41 -0.77
C PRO A 151 -1.58 -18.82 -0.30
N TRP A 152 -0.48 -19.41 -0.75
CA TRP A 152 0.86 -18.90 -0.47
C TRP A 152 1.05 -17.44 -0.93
N ILE A 153 0.43 -17.08 -2.06
CA ILE A 153 0.52 -15.72 -2.62
C ILE A 153 -0.10 -14.68 -1.69
N SER A 154 -1.19 -15.01 -0.98
CA SER A 154 -1.80 -14.14 0.01
C SER A 154 -0.85 -13.85 1.18
N LEU A 155 -0.19 -14.89 1.69
CA LEU A 155 0.81 -14.75 2.75
C LEU A 155 2.02 -13.93 2.28
N PHE A 156 2.50 -14.20 1.07
CA PHE A 156 3.60 -13.46 0.45
C PHE A 156 3.29 -11.97 0.33
N LEU A 157 2.12 -11.63 -0.22
CA LEU A 157 1.70 -10.23 -0.38
C LEU A 157 1.53 -9.53 0.97
N ALA A 158 0.89 -10.20 1.93
CA ALA A 158 0.70 -9.64 3.27
C ALA A 158 2.04 -9.45 4.00
N ALA A 159 2.92 -10.42 3.95
CA ALA A 159 4.23 -10.36 4.63
C ALA A 159 5.13 -9.28 4.00
N THR A 160 5.23 -9.23 2.67
CA THR A 160 6.09 -8.27 1.98
C THR A 160 5.62 -6.83 2.20
N PHE A 161 4.32 -6.55 2.08
CA PHE A 161 3.80 -5.20 2.29
C PHE A 161 3.77 -4.79 3.77
N GLY A 162 3.47 -5.72 4.69
CA GLY A 162 3.54 -5.45 6.12
C GLY A 162 4.97 -5.15 6.58
N THR A 163 5.95 -5.94 6.13
CA THR A 163 7.37 -5.69 6.42
C THR A 163 7.88 -4.39 5.78
N TYR A 164 7.43 -4.06 4.57
CA TYR A 164 7.65 -2.74 3.97
C TYR A 164 7.17 -1.61 4.89
N GLY A 165 5.96 -1.71 5.43
CA GLY A 165 5.41 -0.74 6.38
C GLY A 165 6.25 -0.59 7.65
N LEU A 166 6.74 -1.70 8.21
CA LEU A 166 7.65 -1.70 9.36
C LEU A 166 8.96 -0.97 9.04
N LEU A 167 9.61 -1.32 7.93
CA LEU A 167 10.88 -0.66 7.54
C LEU A 167 10.70 0.84 7.32
N ARG A 168 9.59 1.24 6.69
CA ARG A 168 9.26 2.67 6.49
C ARG A 168 9.02 3.41 7.81
N LYS A 169 8.52 2.72 8.84
CA LYS A 169 8.36 3.29 10.17
C LYS A 169 9.70 3.45 10.90
N GLU A 170 10.60 2.49 10.77
CA GLU A 170 11.89 2.49 11.48
C GLU A 170 12.93 3.45 10.89
N VAL A 171 12.82 3.82 9.61
CA VAL A 171 13.79 4.72 8.98
C VAL A 171 13.35 6.18 9.15
N PRO A 172 14.10 7.02 9.89
CA PRO A 172 13.77 8.42 10.15
C PRO A 172 14.09 9.32 8.94
N VAL A 173 13.45 9.05 7.82
CA VAL A 173 13.62 9.76 6.55
C VAL A 173 12.26 10.30 6.11
N ASP A 174 12.22 11.52 5.61
CA ASP A 174 10.99 12.09 5.08
C ASP A 174 10.43 11.26 3.92
N ALA A 175 9.10 11.30 3.76
CA ALA A 175 8.39 10.46 2.81
C ALA A 175 8.86 10.66 1.37
N LEU A 176 9.22 11.89 1.00
CA LEU A 176 9.63 12.25 -0.36
C LEU A 176 11.01 11.68 -0.70
N SER A 177 12.02 11.91 0.18
CA SER A 177 13.39 11.41 -0.01
C SER A 177 13.43 9.88 0.00
N GLY A 178 12.65 9.25 0.89
CA GLY A 178 12.57 7.79 0.95
C GLY A 178 11.94 7.18 -0.31
N LEU A 179 10.82 7.75 -0.79
CA LEU A 179 10.17 7.25 -2.01
C LEU A 179 11.04 7.44 -3.24
N TRP A 180 11.81 8.54 -3.31
CA TRP A 180 12.76 8.75 -4.40
C TRP A 180 13.79 7.62 -4.48
N LEU A 181 14.35 7.21 -3.34
CA LEU A 181 15.30 6.09 -3.31
C LEU A 181 14.63 4.76 -3.67
N GLU A 182 13.40 4.52 -3.20
CA GLU A 182 12.66 3.31 -3.52
C GLU A 182 12.35 3.20 -5.02
N THR A 183 11.90 4.28 -5.64
CA THR A 183 11.64 4.30 -7.08
C THR A 183 12.93 4.20 -7.88
N LEU A 184 14.02 4.84 -7.44
CA LEU A 184 15.35 4.71 -8.05
C LEU A 184 15.84 3.25 -8.01
N ALA A 185 15.66 2.55 -6.90
CA ALA A 185 16.08 1.14 -6.76
C ALA A 185 15.30 0.19 -7.67
N MET A 186 14.04 0.50 -7.98
CA MET A 186 13.21 -0.30 -8.89
C MET A 186 13.42 0.05 -10.37
N LEU A 187 13.86 1.26 -10.66
CA LEU A 187 13.99 1.78 -12.02
C LEU A 187 14.87 0.89 -12.93
N PRO A 188 16.02 0.36 -12.51
CA PRO A 188 16.85 -0.50 -13.36
C PRO A 188 16.10 -1.73 -13.88
N ILE A 189 15.28 -2.38 -13.05
CA ILE A 189 14.49 -3.56 -13.44
C ILE A 189 13.47 -3.16 -14.53
N CYS A 190 12.77 -2.05 -14.33
CA CYS A 190 11.80 -1.53 -15.29
C CYS A 190 12.46 -1.12 -16.63
N LEU A 191 13.65 -0.51 -16.57
CA LEU A 191 14.39 -0.12 -17.77
C LEU A 191 14.92 -1.35 -18.53
N ILE A 192 15.44 -2.37 -17.84
CA ILE A 192 15.88 -3.62 -18.46
C ILE A 192 14.70 -4.28 -19.19
N TYR A 193 13.55 -4.38 -18.54
CA TYR A 193 12.33 -4.89 -19.17
C TYR A 193 11.91 -4.05 -20.40
N ALA A 194 11.92 -2.74 -20.29
CA ALA A 194 11.53 -1.84 -21.36
C ALA A 194 12.49 -1.96 -22.56
N LEU A 195 13.80 -2.07 -22.33
CA LEU A 195 14.80 -2.28 -23.37
C LEU A 195 14.61 -3.64 -24.07
N TRP A 196 14.33 -4.69 -23.28
CA TRP A 196 14.05 -6.01 -23.83
C TRP A 196 12.80 -5.99 -24.73
N GLN A 197 11.72 -5.36 -24.30
CA GLN A 197 10.48 -5.22 -25.08
C GLN A 197 10.71 -4.38 -26.36
N ALA A 198 11.47 -3.29 -26.28
CA ALA A 198 11.79 -2.45 -27.43
C ALA A 198 12.56 -3.23 -28.51
N GLN A 199 13.49 -4.13 -28.12
CA GLN A 199 14.21 -5.00 -29.05
C GLN A 199 13.29 -6.01 -29.76
N HIS A 200 12.14 -6.35 -29.15
CA HIS A 200 11.14 -7.26 -29.75
C HIS A 200 10.02 -6.51 -30.50
N GLY A 201 10.18 -5.21 -30.74
CA GLY A 201 9.23 -4.39 -31.49
C GLY A 201 8.01 -3.91 -30.68
N ASN A 202 8.00 -4.11 -29.37
CA ASN A 202 6.92 -3.72 -28.47
C ASN A 202 7.40 -2.65 -27.45
N PRO A 203 7.56 -1.38 -27.83
CA PRO A 203 8.08 -0.37 -26.93
C PRO A 203 7.11 -0.10 -25.77
N VAL A 204 7.56 -0.31 -24.53
CA VAL A 204 6.79 -0.08 -23.29
C VAL A 204 6.43 1.40 -23.11
N PHE A 205 7.32 2.29 -23.55
CA PHE A 205 7.15 3.74 -23.47
C PHE A 205 6.79 4.29 -24.85
N SER A 206 5.59 3.98 -25.32
CA SER A 206 5.08 4.47 -26.60
C SER A 206 4.16 5.67 -26.37
N LEU A 207 4.38 6.75 -27.13
CA LEU A 207 3.53 7.94 -27.12
C LEU A 207 2.47 7.92 -28.24
N THR A 208 2.13 6.74 -28.76
CA THR A 208 1.30 6.56 -29.96
C THR A 208 -0.19 6.77 -29.74
N SER A 209 -0.71 6.65 -28.50
CA SER A 209 -2.11 6.97 -28.21
C SER A 209 -2.21 7.91 -27.02
N GLU A 210 -2.63 9.15 -27.26
CA GLU A 210 -2.69 10.19 -26.22
C GLU A 210 -3.46 9.78 -24.95
N PRO A 211 -4.68 9.19 -25.00
CA PRO A 211 -5.40 8.86 -23.80
C PRO A 211 -4.68 7.82 -22.93
N THR A 212 -4.15 6.75 -23.52
CA THR A 212 -3.40 5.70 -22.80
C THR A 212 -2.11 6.25 -22.22
N THR A 213 -1.38 7.08 -22.96
CA THR A 213 -0.15 7.72 -22.49
C THR A 213 -0.42 8.61 -21.28
N LEU A 214 -1.46 9.45 -21.31
CA LEU A 214 -1.83 10.29 -20.17
C LEU A 214 -2.20 9.46 -18.95
N LEU A 215 -2.92 8.37 -19.14
CA LEU A 215 -3.23 7.44 -18.05
C LEU A 215 -1.97 6.76 -17.49
N LEU A 216 -1.00 6.38 -18.30
CA LEU A 216 0.26 5.79 -17.83
C LEU A 216 1.10 6.80 -17.05
N ILE A 217 1.17 8.06 -17.51
CA ILE A 217 1.81 9.15 -16.76
C ILE A 217 1.09 9.38 -15.42
N GLY A 218 -0.23 9.48 -15.46
CA GLY A 218 -1.07 9.65 -14.27
C GLY A 218 -0.91 8.50 -13.26
N ALA A 219 -0.70 7.25 -13.74
CA ALA A 219 -0.44 6.10 -12.89
C ALA A 219 0.82 6.28 -12.02
N GLY A 220 1.85 6.97 -12.52
CA GLY A 220 3.03 7.33 -11.72
C GLY A 220 2.70 8.26 -10.56
N ILE A 221 1.93 9.31 -10.82
CA ILE A 221 1.48 10.27 -9.79
C ILE A 221 0.59 9.57 -8.77
N LEU A 222 -0.39 8.78 -9.24
CA LEU A 222 -1.27 7.99 -8.39
C LEU A 222 -0.54 6.91 -7.59
N THR A 223 0.63 6.47 -8.03
CA THR A 223 1.52 5.59 -7.24
C THR A 223 2.26 6.38 -6.17
N ALA A 224 2.85 7.52 -6.54
CA ALA A 224 3.71 8.28 -5.63
C ALA A 224 2.93 8.92 -4.48
N LEU A 225 1.78 9.52 -4.75
CA LEU A 225 0.99 10.24 -3.74
C LEU A 225 0.58 9.35 -2.56
N PRO A 226 -0.08 8.18 -2.74
CA PRO A 226 -0.47 7.34 -1.62
C PRO A 226 0.73 6.69 -0.92
N LEU A 227 1.82 6.35 -1.62
CA LEU A 227 3.03 5.84 -0.99
C LEU A 227 3.71 6.89 -0.09
N MET A 228 3.77 8.15 -0.52
CA MET A 228 4.26 9.24 0.34
C MET A 228 3.34 9.45 1.54
N ALA A 229 2.03 9.43 1.34
CA ALA A 229 1.05 9.56 2.41
C ALA A 229 1.15 8.39 3.39
N PHE A 230 1.25 7.15 2.91
CA PHE A 230 1.46 5.95 3.73
C PHE A 230 2.75 6.05 4.56
N ALA A 231 3.87 6.41 3.93
CA ALA A 231 5.14 6.60 4.63
C ALA A 231 5.05 7.71 5.70
N ALA A 232 4.34 8.80 5.42
CA ALA A 232 4.11 9.86 6.40
C ALA A 232 3.19 9.40 7.55
N ALA A 233 2.22 8.52 7.28
CA ALA A 233 1.37 7.92 8.29
C ALA A 233 2.13 6.96 9.20
N THR A 234 2.91 6.02 8.63
CA THR A 234 3.68 5.03 9.41
C THR A 234 4.67 5.67 10.37
N GLN A 235 5.25 6.81 10.00
CA GLN A 235 6.15 7.55 10.88
C GLN A 235 5.44 8.28 12.03
N ARG A 236 4.13 8.50 11.96
CA ARG A 236 3.35 9.31 12.93
C ARG A 236 2.39 8.49 13.77
N LEU A 237 2.04 7.29 13.32
CA LEU A 237 1.07 6.42 13.94
C LEU A 237 1.71 5.11 14.40
N ASP A 238 1.09 4.45 15.37
CA ASP A 238 1.42 3.06 15.68
C ASP A 238 1.14 2.18 14.46
N LEU A 239 1.96 1.15 14.25
CA LEU A 239 1.82 0.27 13.07
C LEU A 239 0.50 -0.51 13.09
N ALA A 240 0.04 -0.88 14.29
CA ALA A 240 -1.28 -1.47 14.48
C ALA A 240 -2.40 -0.54 14.00
N MET A 241 -2.28 0.78 14.26
CA MET A 241 -3.25 1.78 13.80
C MET A 241 -3.21 1.94 12.28
N VAL A 242 -2.02 2.00 11.69
CA VAL A 242 -1.86 2.04 10.23
C VAL A 242 -2.51 0.81 9.60
N GLY A 243 -2.32 -0.37 10.20
CA GLY A 243 -2.97 -1.61 9.79
C GLY A 243 -4.49 -1.52 9.85
N MET A 244 -5.06 -1.08 10.96
CA MET A 244 -6.53 -0.95 11.07
C MET A 244 -7.12 0.04 10.06
N LEU A 245 -6.47 1.19 9.84
CA LEU A 245 -6.90 2.15 8.81
C LEU A 245 -6.83 1.57 7.40
N MET A 246 -5.94 0.61 7.14
CA MET A 246 -5.79 0.00 5.82
C MET A 246 -7.06 -0.73 5.37
N TYR A 247 -7.93 -1.19 6.28
CA TYR A 247 -9.21 -1.81 5.89
C TYR A 247 -10.16 -0.87 5.12
N ILE A 248 -9.91 0.43 5.11
CA ILE A 248 -10.63 1.39 4.26
C ILE A 248 -10.44 1.06 2.78
N ASN A 249 -9.23 0.64 2.37
CA ASN A 249 -8.94 0.29 0.99
C ASN A 249 -9.83 -0.87 0.48
N PRO A 250 -9.83 -2.08 1.07
CA PRO A 250 -10.71 -3.15 0.61
C PRO A 250 -12.20 -2.81 0.78
N THR A 251 -12.57 -2.00 1.79
CA THR A 251 -13.95 -1.50 1.93
C THR A 251 -14.38 -0.67 0.71
N MET A 252 -13.55 0.28 0.29
CA MET A 252 -13.85 1.10 -0.89
C MET A 252 -13.86 0.26 -2.17
N GLN A 253 -12.95 -0.69 -2.32
CA GLN A 253 -12.92 -1.60 -3.46
C GLN A 253 -14.19 -2.47 -3.50
N PHE A 254 -14.64 -2.98 -2.37
CA PHE A 254 -15.89 -3.73 -2.26
C PHE A 254 -17.10 -2.87 -2.67
N LEU A 255 -17.20 -1.65 -2.15
CA LEU A 255 -18.29 -0.73 -2.52
C LEU A 255 -18.23 -0.38 -4.02
N THR A 256 -17.04 -0.17 -4.57
CA THR A 256 -16.85 0.07 -6.00
C THR A 256 -17.28 -1.13 -6.84
N ALA A 257 -16.93 -2.35 -6.44
CA ALA A 257 -17.33 -3.58 -7.14
C ALA A 257 -18.84 -3.74 -7.16
N VAL A 258 -19.51 -3.56 -6.02
CA VAL A 258 -20.96 -3.74 -5.91
C VAL A 258 -21.74 -2.62 -6.61
N TYR A 259 -21.40 -1.34 -6.37
CA TYR A 259 -22.23 -0.22 -6.82
C TYR A 259 -21.84 0.35 -8.19
N LEU A 260 -20.61 0.15 -8.65
CA LEU A 260 -20.13 0.70 -9.92
C LEU A 260 -19.85 -0.37 -10.97
N PHE A 261 -19.62 -1.61 -10.55
CA PHE A 261 -19.38 -2.74 -11.45
C PHE A 261 -20.50 -3.77 -11.44
N ASP A 262 -21.58 -3.51 -10.67
CA ASP A 262 -22.75 -4.39 -10.54
C ASP A 262 -22.39 -5.85 -10.17
N GLU A 263 -21.28 -6.03 -9.41
CA GLU A 263 -20.90 -7.36 -8.95
C GLU A 263 -21.88 -7.88 -7.88
N PRO A 264 -22.24 -9.17 -7.91
CA PRO A 264 -23.18 -9.73 -6.96
C PRO A 264 -22.62 -9.68 -5.53
N MET A 265 -23.41 -9.15 -4.61
CA MET A 265 -23.05 -9.05 -3.20
C MET A 265 -23.10 -10.44 -2.55
N GLN A 266 -21.94 -10.97 -2.19
CA GLN A 266 -21.83 -12.23 -1.46
C GLN A 266 -22.05 -12.01 0.04
N THR A 267 -22.96 -12.79 0.64
CA THR A 267 -23.32 -12.67 2.06
C THR A 267 -22.11 -12.87 2.99
N SER A 268 -21.19 -13.79 2.67
CA SER A 268 -19.95 -14.01 3.43
C SER A 268 -19.08 -12.78 3.48
N ARG A 269 -18.91 -12.08 2.34
CA ARG A 269 -18.13 -10.82 2.27
C ARG A 269 -18.80 -9.71 3.05
N LEU A 270 -20.14 -9.60 2.97
CA LEU A 270 -20.87 -8.60 3.74
C LEU A 270 -20.68 -8.78 5.25
N LEU A 271 -20.67 -10.05 5.72
CA LEU A 271 -20.38 -10.37 7.12
C LEU A 271 -18.96 -9.97 7.50
N SER A 272 -17.95 -10.30 6.69
CA SER A 272 -16.55 -9.91 6.94
C SER A 272 -16.40 -8.39 7.03
N PHE A 273 -16.97 -7.63 6.09
CA PHE A 273 -16.89 -6.17 6.13
C PHE A 273 -17.66 -5.58 7.31
N GLY A 274 -18.82 -6.15 7.68
CA GLY A 274 -19.57 -5.74 8.89
C GLY A 274 -18.74 -5.89 10.15
N LEU A 275 -18.04 -7.01 10.32
CA LEU A 275 -17.13 -7.24 11.44
C LEU A 275 -15.95 -6.25 11.45
N ILE A 276 -15.37 -5.97 10.28
CA ILE A 276 -14.28 -4.99 10.15
C ILE A 276 -14.76 -3.58 10.50
N TRP A 277 -15.92 -3.16 9.99
CA TRP A 277 -16.46 -1.83 10.30
C TRP A 277 -16.76 -1.67 11.80
N LEU A 278 -17.32 -2.71 12.42
CA LEU A 278 -17.50 -2.74 13.86
C LEU A 278 -16.16 -2.65 14.60
N GLY A 279 -15.16 -3.40 14.16
CA GLY A 279 -13.80 -3.32 14.70
C GLY A 279 -13.19 -1.92 14.57
N LEU A 280 -13.33 -1.28 13.42
CA LEU A 280 -12.86 0.10 13.19
C LEU A 280 -13.56 1.10 14.12
N LEU A 281 -14.85 0.94 14.39
CA LEU A 281 -15.59 1.77 15.36
C LEU A 281 -15.01 1.62 16.77
N PHE A 282 -14.77 0.38 17.24
CA PHE A 282 -14.14 0.13 18.54
C PHE A 282 -12.72 0.72 18.60
N TYR A 283 -11.91 0.50 17.60
CA TYR A 283 -10.55 1.02 17.53
C TYR A 283 -10.53 2.55 17.59
N THR A 284 -11.37 3.21 16.78
CA THR A 284 -11.48 4.67 16.74
C THR A 284 -11.99 5.25 18.07
N SER A 285 -12.96 4.57 18.73
CA SER A 285 -13.46 4.98 20.04
C SER A 285 -12.39 4.90 21.12
N SER A 286 -11.56 3.86 21.07
CA SER A 286 -10.42 3.68 21.95
C SER A 286 -9.42 4.82 21.83
N MET A 287 -9.10 5.18 20.60
CA MET A 287 -8.19 6.30 20.32
C MET A 287 -8.67 7.61 20.92
N ARG A 288 -9.94 7.95 20.72
CA ARG A 288 -10.52 9.16 21.31
C ARG A 288 -10.35 9.20 22.82
N GLN A 289 -10.55 8.06 23.51
CA GLN A 289 -10.35 7.97 24.96
C GLN A 289 -8.87 8.14 25.35
N LYS A 290 -7.95 7.45 24.66
CA LYS A 290 -6.50 7.49 24.93
C LYS A 290 -5.91 8.92 24.84
N PHE A 291 -6.53 9.78 24.01
CA PHE A 291 -6.11 11.17 23.82
C PHE A 291 -6.96 12.19 24.58
N SER A 292 -8.15 11.83 25.09
CA SER A 292 -9.00 12.70 25.90
C SER A 292 -8.66 12.65 27.40
N THR A 293 -8.09 11.53 27.87
CA THR A 293 -7.75 11.29 29.29
C THR A 293 -6.32 11.65 29.66
N ARG A 294 -5.53 12.19 28.75
CA ARG A 294 -4.18 12.74 28.95
C ARG A 294 -4.16 14.24 28.62
#